data_e436be5c0fc664107342afbf42896108
#
_entry.id   e436be5c0fc664107342afbf42896108
#
_cell.length_a   1.000
_cell.length_b   1.000
_cell.length_c   1.000
_cell.angle_alpha   90.00
_cell.angle_beta   90.00
_cell.angle_gamma   90.00
#
_symmetry.space_group_name_H-M   'P 1'
#
loop_
_entity.id
_entity.type
_entity.pdbx_description
1 polymer ?
#
loop_
_entity_poly.entity_id
_entity_poly.type
_entity_poly.pdbx_seq_one_letter_code
_entity_poly.pdbx_strand_id
1 'polypeptide(L)'
;MSAGGLNAAFERDRARMVDDQLARRGVTDGRVLAAMRGVPRHLFVDEALRDRAYGDHALPIGEEQTISQPYIVALMTSLLELTGREKVLEIGTGSGYQTAVLAGLARRVCSIERLPRLTQRARAILDGLGYANVWVRVGSGTLGWPDEAPFDRIIVTAGGPAVPPPLFEQLAPDGRMVLPLGDQEAQTLTVVEHAGGTMKLTPHGDCKFVRLVGKYAWENG
;
A
#
# COMPACT_ATOMS: atom_id res chain seq x y z
N MET A 1 -5.73 31.67 -6.84
CA MET A 1 -5.94 31.36 -5.39
C MET A 1 -4.58 31.47 -4.70
N SER A 2 -4.53 32.00 -3.46
CA SER A 2 -3.29 32.00 -2.68
C SER A 2 -2.88 30.57 -2.28
N ALA A 3 -1.59 30.31 -2.05
CA ALA A 3 -1.09 29.00 -1.62
C ALA A 3 -1.82 28.47 -0.36
N GLY A 4 -2.14 29.34 0.60
CA GLY A 4 -2.93 28.99 1.79
C GLY A 4 -4.37 28.56 1.47
N GLY A 5 -5.01 29.18 0.50
CA GLY A 5 -6.35 28.81 0.06
C GLY A 5 -6.39 27.43 -0.63
N LEU A 6 -5.36 27.10 -1.39
CA LEU A 6 -5.24 25.80 -2.06
C LEU A 6 -5.03 24.66 -1.06
N ASN A 7 -4.17 24.85 -0.03
CA ASN A 7 -3.97 23.86 1.03
C ASN A 7 -5.28 23.58 1.80
N ALA A 8 -6.02 24.62 2.16
CA ALA A 8 -7.30 24.46 2.85
C ALA A 8 -8.37 23.74 1.98
N ALA A 9 -8.32 23.88 0.65
CA ALA A 9 -9.16 23.10 -0.26
C ALA A 9 -8.83 21.61 -0.21
N PHE A 10 -7.55 21.26 -0.35
CA PHE A 10 -7.10 19.86 -0.26
C PHE A 10 -7.39 19.21 1.10
N GLU A 11 -7.31 19.96 2.19
CA GLU A 11 -7.69 19.46 3.53
C GLU A 11 -9.18 19.09 3.60
N ARG A 12 -10.06 19.95 3.06
CA ARG A 12 -11.51 19.68 3.00
C ARG A 12 -11.82 18.46 2.12
N ASP A 13 -11.17 18.35 0.95
CA ASP A 13 -11.38 17.24 0.03
C ASP A 13 -10.89 15.94 0.62
N ARG A 14 -9.76 15.95 1.34
CA ARG A 14 -9.24 14.80 2.09
C ARG A 14 -10.19 14.37 3.22
N ALA A 15 -10.72 15.32 4.00
CA ALA A 15 -11.70 15.01 5.03
C ALA A 15 -12.96 14.37 4.43
N ARG A 16 -13.49 14.94 3.34
CA ARG A 16 -14.65 14.40 2.61
C ARG A 16 -14.37 13.00 2.06
N MET A 17 -13.20 12.76 1.46
CA MET A 17 -12.77 11.42 1.01
C MET A 17 -12.88 10.41 2.16
N VAL A 18 -12.35 10.73 3.34
CA VAL A 18 -12.38 9.80 4.48
C VAL A 18 -13.81 9.56 4.98
N ASP A 19 -14.63 10.61 5.09
CA ASP A 19 -16.00 10.49 5.60
C ASP A 19 -16.91 9.75 4.62
N ASP A 20 -16.90 10.16 3.36
CA ASP A 20 -17.89 9.71 2.38
C ASP A 20 -17.46 8.43 1.64
N GLN A 21 -16.16 8.27 1.34
CA GLN A 21 -15.68 7.17 0.52
C GLN A 21 -15.11 6.01 1.35
N LEU A 22 -14.70 6.25 2.60
CA LEU A 22 -14.11 5.20 3.44
C LEU A 22 -15.06 4.79 4.57
N ALA A 23 -15.37 5.71 5.49
CA ALA A 23 -16.19 5.39 6.67
C ALA A 23 -17.60 4.92 6.29
N ARG A 24 -18.29 5.61 5.36
CA ARG A 24 -19.62 5.20 4.88
C ARG A 24 -19.63 3.88 4.12
N ARG A 25 -18.47 3.42 3.60
CA ARG A 25 -18.33 2.13 2.92
C ARG A 25 -17.86 1.01 3.84
N GLY A 26 -17.86 1.22 5.15
CA GLY A 26 -17.60 0.18 6.14
C GLY A 26 -16.15 0.06 6.61
N VAL A 27 -15.27 1.04 6.30
CA VAL A 27 -13.96 1.12 6.97
C VAL A 27 -14.21 1.67 8.37
N THR A 28 -14.09 0.82 9.39
CA THR A 28 -14.40 1.15 10.79
C THR A 28 -13.17 1.35 11.68
N ASP A 29 -11.98 0.98 11.21
CA ASP A 29 -10.74 1.20 11.96
C ASP A 29 -10.42 2.70 12.06
N GLY A 30 -10.64 3.29 13.24
CA GLY A 30 -10.43 4.72 13.50
C GLY A 30 -8.97 5.15 13.33
N ARG A 31 -7.98 4.25 13.52
CA ARG A 31 -6.56 4.55 13.31
C ARG A 31 -6.25 4.65 11.82
N VAL A 32 -6.81 3.74 11.01
CA VAL A 32 -6.68 3.80 9.54
C VAL A 32 -7.34 5.07 9.01
N LEU A 33 -8.54 5.40 9.45
CA LEU A 33 -9.23 6.64 9.06
C LEU A 33 -8.42 7.88 9.46
N ALA A 34 -7.80 7.89 10.65
CA ALA A 34 -6.94 8.99 11.09
C ALA A 34 -5.66 9.11 10.24
N ALA A 35 -5.00 7.99 9.90
CA ALA A 35 -3.85 7.99 9.01
C ALA A 35 -4.20 8.51 7.62
N MET A 36 -5.32 8.05 7.04
CA MET A 36 -5.81 8.53 5.74
C MET A 36 -6.16 10.03 5.76
N ARG A 37 -6.61 10.57 6.90
CA ARG A 37 -6.81 12.02 7.09
C ARG A 37 -5.50 12.79 7.20
N GLY A 38 -4.45 12.17 7.76
CA GLY A 38 -3.14 12.79 7.96
C GLY A 38 -2.33 12.93 6.68
N VAL A 39 -2.36 11.90 5.81
CA VAL A 39 -1.48 11.83 4.63
C VAL A 39 -2.00 12.70 3.46
N PRO A 40 -1.21 13.67 2.97
CA PRO A 40 -1.60 14.58 1.87
C PRO A 40 -1.49 13.86 0.51
N ARG A 41 -2.48 13.07 0.13
CA ARG A 41 -2.48 12.23 -1.08
C ARG A 41 -2.13 13.01 -2.37
N HIS A 42 -2.54 14.28 -2.47
CA HIS A 42 -2.25 15.13 -3.63
C HIS A 42 -0.75 15.38 -3.87
N LEU A 43 0.13 15.11 -2.89
CA LEU A 43 1.58 15.19 -3.06
C LEU A 43 2.17 13.93 -3.72
N PHE A 44 1.41 12.84 -3.79
CA PHE A 44 1.83 11.55 -4.33
C PHE A 44 1.35 11.32 -5.77
N VAL A 45 0.77 12.32 -6.40
CA VAL A 45 0.36 12.34 -7.80
C VAL A 45 1.04 13.47 -8.55
N ASP A 46 0.99 13.43 -9.88
CA ASP A 46 1.50 14.54 -10.69
C ASP A 46 0.70 15.81 -10.46
N GLU A 47 1.34 16.96 -10.62
CA GLU A 47 0.72 18.26 -10.35
C GLU A 47 -0.58 18.46 -11.13
N ALA A 48 -0.61 18.02 -12.39
CA ALA A 48 -1.80 18.09 -13.26
C ALA A 48 -2.98 17.22 -12.78
N LEU A 49 -2.77 16.33 -11.80
CA LEU A 49 -3.79 15.41 -11.27
C LEU A 49 -4.17 15.70 -9.82
N ARG A 50 -3.61 16.75 -9.20
CA ARG A 50 -3.82 17.04 -7.78
C ARG A 50 -5.26 17.35 -7.42
N ASP A 51 -6.00 17.98 -8.31
CA ASP A 51 -7.43 18.26 -8.17
C ASP A 51 -8.29 16.99 -8.13
N ARG A 52 -7.79 15.89 -8.70
CA ARG A 52 -8.44 14.57 -8.73
C ARG A 52 -7.95 13.61 -7.65
N ALA A 53 -6.94 14.00 -6.87
CA ALA A 53 -6.25 13.13 -5.93
C ALA A 53 -7.16 12.48 -4.88
N TYR A 54 -8.25 13.15 -4.51
CA TYR A 54 -9.19 12.70 -3.49
C TYR A 54 -10.46 12.05 -4.06
N GLY A 55 -10.50 11.79 -5.38
CA GLY A 55 -11.57 11.04 -6.02
C GLY A 55 -11.49 9.54 -5.74
N ASP A 56 -12.63 8.85 -5.81
CA ASP A 56 -12.75 7.40 -5.53
C ASP A 56 -12.26 6.53 -6.70
N HIS A 57 -11.05 6.77 -7.15
CA HIS A 57 -10.45 6.04 -8.28
C HIS A 57 -8.91 6.00 -8.19
N ALA A 58 -8.32 5.08 -8.93
CA ALA A 58 -6.88 5.04 -9.17
C ALA A 58 -6.44 6.16 -10.12
N LEU A 59 -5.20 6.64 -9.99
CA LEU A 59 -4.61 7.64 -10.88
C LEU A 59 -3.25 7.16 -11.40
N PRO A 60 -2.85 7.53 -12.63
CA PRO A 60 -1.54 7.19 -13.16
C PRO A 60 -0.43 7.94 -12.40
N ILE A 61 0.71 7.27 -12.22
CA ILE A 61 1.91 7.83 -11.60
C ILE A 61 3.15 7.72 -12.50
N GLY A 62 2.96 7.37 -13.76
CA GLY A 62 4.02 7.05 -14.71
C GLY A 62 4.43 5.58 -14.68
N GLU A 63 5.35 5.19 -15.57
CA GLU A 63 5.88 3.82 -15.68
C GLU A 63 4.77 2.74 -15.79
N GLU A 64 3.62 3.07 -16.38
CA GLU A 64 2.43 2.21 -16.47
C GLU A 64 1.88 1.76 -15.11
N GLN A 65 2.21 2.50 -14.04
CA GLN A 65 1.75 2.22 -12.68
C GLN A 65 0.70 3.24 -12.23
N THR A 66 0.00 2.90 -11.16
CA THR A 66 -1.05 3.73 -10.58
C THR A 66 -0.90 3.86 -9.07
N ILE A 67 -1.33 5.01 -8.52
CA ILE A 67 -1.70 5.10 -7.12
C ILE A 67 -3.09 4.49 -6.95
N SER A 68 -3.25 3.53 -6.04
CA SER A 68 -4.50 2.79 -5.85
C SER A 68 -5.63 3.70 -5.37
N GLN A 69 -6.88 3.31 -5.65
CA GLN A 69 -8.09 3.95 -5.14
C GLN A 69 -8.03 4.10 -3.61
N PRO A 70 -8.43 5.24 -3.03
CA PRO A 70 -8.37 5.46 -1.59
C PRO A 70 -9.07 4.37 -0.75
N TYR A 71 -10.22 3.90 -1.20
CA TYR A 71 -10.95 2.85 -0.51
C TYR A 71 -10.14 1.53 -0.40
N ILE A 72 -9.50 1.12 -1.48
CA ILE A 72 -8.67 -0.09 -1.50
C ILE A 72 -7.45 0.06 -0.58
N VAL A 73 -6.80 1.24 -0.56
CA VAL A 73 -5.70 1.52 0.37
C VAL A 73 -6.18 1.37 1.82
N ALA A 74 -7.31 1.97 2.17
CA ALA A 74 -7.86 1.89 3.53
C ALA A 74 -8.29 0.46 3.89
N LEU A 75 -8.96 -0.26 2.99
CA LEU A 75 -9.39 -1.63 3.20
C LEU A 75 -8.20 -2.57 3.44
N MET A 76 -7.20 -2.55 2.56
CA MET A 76 -6.00 -3.37 2.70
C MET A 76 -5.25 -3.06 4.00
N THR A 77 -5.15 -1.78 4.36
CA THR A 77 -4.50 -1.36 5.61
C THR A 77 -5.29 -1.83 6.84
N SER A 78 -6.62 -1.76 6.81
CA SER A 78 -7.47 -2.26 7.91
C SER A 78 -7.33 -3.78 8.07
N LEU A 79 -7.23 -4.53 6.96
CA LEU A 79 -7.05 -5.98 6.99
C LEU A 79 -5.70 -6.42 7.55
N LEU A 80 -4.70 -5.55 7.62
CA LEU A 80 -3.43 -5.84 8.31
C LEU A 80 -3.56 -5.86 9.83
N GLU A 81 -4.59 -5.24 10.41
CA GLU A 81 -4.81 -5.15 11.87
C GLU A 81 -3.56 -4.61 12.62
N LEU A 82 -3.10 -3.44 12.19
CA LEU A 82 -1.93 -2.79 12.78
C LEU A 82 -2.24 -2.22 14.17
N THR A 83 -1.34 -2.42 15.13
CA THR A 83 -1.44 -1.89 16.50
C THR A 83 -0.44 -0.78 16.82
N GLY A 84 0.54 -0.55 15.91
CA GLY A 84 1.63 0.43 16.07
C GLY A 84 2.97 -0.19 16.46
N ARG A 85 3.02 -1.51 16.63
CA ARG A 85 4.23 -2.22 17.07
C ARG A 85 4.89 -2.99 15.94
N GLU A 86 4.21 -3.17 14.85
CA GLU A 86 4.57 -4.07 13.76
C GLU A 86 5.74 -3.54 12.93
N LYS A 87 6.56 -4.48 12.46
CA LYS A 87 7.44 -4.32 11.31
C LYS A 87 6.69 -4.81 10.07
N VAL A 88 6.46 -3.90 9.13
CA VAL A 88 5.69 -4.14 7.92
C VAL A 88 6.61 -4.23 6.71
N LEU A 89 6.39 -5.22 5.84
CA LEU A 89 6.94 -5.26 4.49
C LEU A 89 5.85 -4.83 3.50
N GLU A 90 6.17 -3.85 2.68
CA GLU A 90 5.36 -3.46 1.53
C GLU A 90 6.05 -3.87 0.23
N ILE A 91 5.31 -4.52 -0.66
CA ILE A 91 5.72 -4.85 -2.02
C ILE A 91 4.96 -3.96 -2.99
N GLY A 92 5.69 -3.09 -3.70
CA GLY A 92 5.14 -2.09 -4.59
C GLY A 92 5.01 -0.72 -3.92
N THR A 93 6.13 -0.04 -3.68
CA THR A 93 6.13 1.34 -3.14
C THR A 93 5.31 2.29 -4.02
N GLY A 94 5.45 2.16 -5.34
CA GLY A 94 4.77 2.98 -6.33
C GLY A 94 4.97 4.48 -6.08
N SER A 95 3.88 5.19 -5.80
CA SER A 95 3.92 6.61 -5.44
C SER A 95 4.50 6.90 -4.04
N GLY A 96 4.49 5.91 -3.12
CA GLY A 96 4.79 6.08 -1.70
C GLY A 96 3.56 6.41 -0.82
N TYR A 97 2.37 6.52 -1.40
CA TYR A 97 1.16 6.88 -0.62
C TYR A 97 0.76 5.80 0.39
N GLN A 98 0.69 4.53 -0.05
CA GLN A 98 0.43 3.40 0.86
C GLN A 98 1.53 3.31 1.92
N THR A 99 2.80 3.51 1.53
CA THR A 99 3.96 3.54 2.44
C THR A 99 3.77 4.61 3.54
N ALA A 100 3.34 5.82 3.17
CA ALA A 100 3.08 6.93 4.11
C ALA A 100 1.92 6.61 5.08
N VAL A 101 0.85 5.97 4.60
CA VAL A 101 -0.27 5.52 5.44
C VAL A 101 0.21 4.47 6.46
N LEU A 102 0.99 3.49 6.00
CA LEU A 102 1.58 2.45 6.88
C LEU A 102 2.53 3.05 7.91
N ALA A 103 3.33 4.05 7.52
CA ALA A 103 4.27 4.71 8.42
C ALA A 103 3.60 5.41 9.61
N GLY A 104 2.37 5.89 9.43
CA GLY A 104 1.56 6.44 10.52
C GLY A 104 0.96 5.39 11.47
N LEU A 105 1.04 4.10 11.13
CA LEU A 105 0.34 3.01 11.82
C LEU A 105 1.28 1.92 12.34
N ALA A 106 2.50 1.83 11.84
CA ALA A 106 3.46 0.78 12.15
C ALA A 106 4.72 1.35 12.84
N ARG A 107 5.43 0.50 13.58
CA ARG A 107 6.72 0.86 14.16
C ARG A 107 7.77 1.07 13.08
N ARG A 108 7.78 0.24 12.04
CA ARG A 108 8.75 0.26 10.94
C ARG A 108 8.10 -0.22 9.64
N VAL A 109 8.41 0.46 8.54
CA VAL A 109 7.97 0.06 7.20
C VAL A 109 9.21 -0.17 6.34
N CYS A 110 9.33 -1.38 5.79
CA CYS A 110 10.27 -1.74 4.75
C CYS A 110 9.48 -1.85 3.44
N SER A 111 9.87 -1.12 2.41
CA SER A 111 9.15 -1.09 1.13
C SER A 111 10.07 -1.42 -0.03
N ILE A 112 9.60 -2.24 -0.96
CA ILE A 112 10.35 -2.67 -2.16
C ILE A 112 9.62 -2.19 -3.40
N GLU A 113 10.37 -1.55 -4.30
CA GLU A 113 9.90 -1.14 -5.61
C GLU A 113 10.86 -1.67 -6.69
N ARG A 114 10.34 -2.24 -7.78
CA ARG A 114 11.16 -2.74 -8.88
C ARG A 114 11.65 -1.64 -9.81
N LEU A 115 10.95 -0.51 -9.86
CA LEU A 115 11.21 0.61 -10.77
C LEU A 115 12.02 1.70 -10.08
N PRO A 116 13.31 1.92 -10.45
CA PRO A 116 14.18 2.89 -9.76
C PRO A 116 13.64 4.32 -9.77
N ARG A 117 12.98 4.73 -10.86
CA ARG A 117 12.41 6.09 -10.98
C ARG A 117 11.28 6.32 -9.95
N LEU A 118 10.39 5.33 -9.75
CA LEU A 118 9.34 5.42 -8.75
C LEU A 118 9.94 5.42 -7.34
N THR A 119 10.92 4.55 -7.08
CA THR A 119 11.64 4.53 -5.79
C THR A 119 12.22 5.89 -5.45
N GLN A 120 12.93 6.53 -6.40
CA GLN A 120 13.56 7.83 -6.18
C GLN A 120 12.51 8.91 -5.87
N ARG A 121 11.41 8.95 -6.65
CA ARG A 121 10.32 9.91 -6.46
C ARG A 121 9.61 9.70 -5.11
N ALA A 122 9.27 8.46 -4.78
CA ALA A 122 8.62 8.12 -3.51
C ALA A 122 9.50 8.51 -2.30
N ARG A 123 10.80 8.20 -2.34
CA ARG A 123 11.74 8.59 -1.27
C ARG A 123 11.79 10.10 -1.09
N ALA A 124 11.91 10.87 -2.17
CA ALA A 124 11.95 12.33 -2.07
C ALA A 124 10.69 12.91 -1.40
N ILE A 125 9.51 12.34 -1.70
CA ILE A 125 8.24 12.75 -1.08
C ILE A 125 8.21 12.34 0.41
N LEU A 126 8.54 11.09 0.71
CA LEU A 126 8.52 10.55 2.08
C LEU A 126 9.51 11.26 3.00
N ASP A 127 10.72 11.52 2.51
CA ASP A 127 11.76 12.28 3.24
C ASP A 127 11.32 13.73 3.46
N GLY A 128 10.75 14.38 2.44
CA GLY A 128 10.20 15.74 2.53
C GLY A 128 9.02 15.87 3.50
N LEU A 129 8.28 14.80 3.75
CA LEU A 129 7.20 14.72 4.73
C LEU A 129 7.67 14.25 6.12
N GLY A 130 8.95 13.92 6.29
CA GLY A 130 9.56 13.59 7.57
C GLY A 130 9.29 12.17 8.08
N TYR A 131 8.97 11.21 7.22
CA TYR A 131 8.78 9.80 7.62
C TYR A 131 10.12 9.12 7.96
N ALA A 132 10.50 9.13 9.24
CA ALA A 132 11.78 8.59 9.71
C ALA A 132 11.78 7.06 9.92
N ASN A 133 10.62 6.40 9.91
CA ASN A 133 10.44 4.98 10.15
C ASN A 133 10.23 4.17 8.85
N VAL A 134 10.66 4.71 7.71
CA VAL A 134 10.48 4.10 6.38
C VAL A 134 11.83 3.80 5.73
N TRP A 135 12.00 2.58 5.26
CA TRP A 135 13.13 2.13 4.44
C TRP A 135 12.63 1.67 3.09
N VAL A 136 13.10 2.29 2.02
CA VAL A 136 12.71 1.92 0.65
C VAL A 136 13.94 1.44 -0.10
N ARG A 137 13.82 0.31 -0.85
CA ARG A 137 14.86 -0.18 -1.74
C ARG A 137 14.32 -0.54 -3.12
N VAL A 138 15.21 -0.50 -4.10
CA VAL A 138 14.97 -1.09 -5.42
C VAL A 138 15.22 -2.60 -5.35
N GLY A 139 14.28 -3.41 -5.84
CA GLY A 139 14.43 -4.86 -5.85
C GLY A 139 13.21 -5.60 -6.38
N SER A 140 13.36 -6.91 -6.55
CA SER A 140 12.24 -7.78 -6.91
C SER A 140 11.33 -8.01 -5.70
N GLY A 141 10.08 -7.59 -5.79
CA GLY A 141 9.11 -7.75 -4.71
C GLY A 141 8.80 -9.20 -4.38
N THR A 142 8.85 -10.10 -5.37
CA THR A 142 8.56 -11.54 -5.15
C THR A 142 9.59 -12.27 -4.31
N LEU A 143 10.78 -11.67 -4.10
CA LEU A 143 11.84 -12.20 -3.25
C LEU A 143 11.76 -11.69 -1.80
N GLY A 144 10.94 -10.65 -1.56
CA GLY A 144 10.87 -9.99 -0.26
C GLY A 144 12.19 -9.31 0.13
N TRP A 145 12.42 -9.22 1.45
CA TRP A 145 13.61 -8.63 2.05
C TRP A 145 14.19 -9.54 3.15
N PRO A 146 14.91 -10.61 2.79
CA PRO A 146 15.37 -11.61 3.75
C PRO A 146 16.21 -11.04 4.89
N ASP A 147 17.09 -10.05 4.61
CA ASP A 147 17.95 -9.43 5.64
C ASP A 147 17.16 -8.68 6.73
N GLU A 148 15.91 -8.34 6.45
CA GLU A 148 15.01 -7.66 7.37
C GLU A 148 13.93 -8.58 7.96
N ALA A 149 13.86 -9.84 7.53
CA ALA A 149 12.88 -10.80 8.07
C ALA A 149 13.14 -11.12 9.57
N PRO A 150 12.15 -11.59 10.33
CA PRO A 150 10.74 -11.74 9.93
C PRO A 150 9.96 -10.42 9.96
N PHE A 151 8.79 -10.41 9.26
CA PHE A 151 7.85 -9.29 9.25
C PHE A 151 6.55 -9.70 9.95
N ASP A 152 6.05 -8.83 10.81
CA ASP A 152 4.77 -9.06 11.49
C ASP A 152 3.60 -8.95 10.50
N ARG A 153 3.73 -8.06 9.51
CA ARG A 153 2.73 -7.83 8.46
C ARG A 153 3.38 -7.67 7.10
N ILE A 154 2.73 -8.18 6.07
CA ILE A 154 3.15 -7.99 4.68
C ILE A 154 1.96 -7.46 3.87
N ILE A 155 2.17 -6.45 3.06
CA ILE A 155 1.19 -5.96 2.09
C ILE A 155 1.78 -5.99 0.69
N VAL A 156 1.03 -6.52 -0.27
CA VAL A 156 1.44 -6.55 -1.68
C VAL A 156 0.43 -5.74 -2.49
N THR A 157 0.90 -4.68 -3.12
CA THR A 157 0.08 -3.73 -3.89
C THR A 157 0.08 -4.02 -5.40
N ALA A 158 0.30 -5.28 -5.75
CA ALA A 158 0.28 -5.80 -7.11
C ALA A 158 -0.35 -7.20 -7.14
N GLY A 159 -1.10 -7.54 -8.18
CA GLY A 159 -1.82 -8.83 -8.31
C GLY A 159 -0.91 -9.95 -8.79
N GLY A 160 -0.96 -11.09 -8.13
CA GLY A 160 -0.22 -12.30 -8.50
C GLY A 160 -1.08 -13.55 -8.63
N PRO A 161 -0.58 -14.59 -9.34
CA PRO A 161 -1.33 -15.84 -9.52
C PRO A 161 -1.40 -16.69 -8.24
N ALA A 162 -0.44 -16.50 -7.35
CA ALA A 162 -0.32 -17.22 -6.09
C ALA A 162 0.50 -16.42 -5.07
N VAL A 163 0.47 -16.85 -3.82
CA VAL A 163 1.33 -16.29 -2.76
C VAL A 163 2.79 -16.64 -3.07
N PRO A 164 3.71 -15.67 -3.25
CA PRO A 164 5.12 -15.97 -3.45
C PRO A 164 5.70 -16.68 -2.22
N PRO A 165 6.28 -17.89 -2.36
CA PRO A 165 6.82 -18.64 -1.23
C PRO A 165 7.81 -17.84 -0.36
N PRO A 166 8.74 -17.03 -0.93
CA PRO A 166 9.66 -16.24 -0.11
C PRO A 166 8.98 -15.19 0.77
N LEU A 167 7.80 -14.70 0.39
CA LEU A 167 7.05 -13.75 1.22
C LEU A 167 6.40 -14.46 2.42
N PHE A 168 5.89 -15.68 2.20
CA PHE A 168 5.33 -16.46 3.29
C PHE A 168 6.42 -16.93 4.28
N GLU A 169 7.58 -17.33 3.79
CA GLU A 169 8.74 -17.70 4.62
C GLU A 169 9.26 -16.53 5.48
N GLN A 170 9.06 -15.28 5.02
CA GLN A 170 9.47 -14.08 5.74
C GLN A 170 8.37 -13.54 6.66
N LEU A 171 7.17 -14.12 6.63
CA LEU A 171 6.09 -13.75 7.53
C LEU A 171 6.33 -14.37 8.92
N ALA A 172 6.24 -13.56 9.96
CA ALA A 172 6.39 -14.02 11.35
C ALA A 172 5.34 -15.09 11.71
N PRO A 173 5.61 -15.97 12.68
CA PRO A 173 4.55 -16.76 13.31
C PRO A 173 3.42 -15.83 13.77
N ASP A 174 2.16 -16.20 13.51
CA ASP A 174 0.96 -15.38 13.73
C ASP A 174 0.94 -14.07 12.91
N GLY A 175 1.81 -13.98 11.90
CA GLY A 175 1.85 -12.88 10.97
C GLY A 175 0.69 -12.90 9.98
N ARG A 176 0.43 -11.74 9.37
CA ARG A 176 -0.66 -11.55 8.41
C ARG A 176 -0.16 -10.86 7.16
N MET A 177 -0.57 -11.38 6.00
CA MET A 177 -0.27 -10.80 4.69
C MET A 177 -1.59 -10.46 3.98
N VAL A 178 -1.61 -9.32 3.29
CA VAL A 178 -2.74 -8.88 2.45
C VAL A 178 -2.24 -8.70 1.03
N LEU A 179 -2.88 -9.40 0.08
CA LEU A 179 -2.49 -9.33 -1.32
C LEU A 179 -3.65 -9.66 -2.27
N PRO A 180 -3.62 -9.11 -3.51
CA PRO A 180 -4.53 -9.52 -4.58
C PRO A 180 -4.05 -10.84 -5.21
N LEU A 181 -4.91 -11.86 -5.27
CA LEU A 181 -4.65 -13.14 -5.91
C LEU A 181 -5.65 -13.40 -7.03
N GLY A 182 -5.19 -13.89 -8.16
CA GLY A 182 -6.02 -14.21 -9.32
C GLY A 182 -5.26 -14.17 -10.62
N ASP A 183 -5.98 -14.01 -11.71
CA ASP A 183 -5.40 -13.85 -13.04
C ASP A 183 -5.08 -12.36 -13.36
N GLN A 184 -4.74 -12.08 -14.62
CA GLN A 184 -4.36 -10.71 -15.03
C GLN A 184 -5.56 -9.76 -15.14
N GLU A 185 -6.78 -10.27 -15.21
CA GLU A 185 -8.00 -9.49 -15.41
C GLU A 185 -8.81 -9.32 -14.13
N ALA A 186 -8.85 -10.36 -13.29
CA ALA A 186 -9.62 -10.40 -12.06
C ALA A 186 -8.80 -10.97 -10.91
N GLN A 187 -8.74 -10.23 -9.80
CA GLN A 187 -8.12 -10.67 -8.57
C GLN A 187 -9.09 -10.58 -7.41
N THR A 188 -8.89 -11.45 -6.43
CA THR A 188 -9.58 -11.40 -5.14
C THR A 188 -8.60 -10.91 -4.09
N LEU A 189 -8.96 -9.85 -3.38
CA LEU A 189 -8.19 -9.40 -2.23
C LEU A 189 -8.22 -10.49 -1.16
N THR A 190 -7.05 -10.97 -0.76
CA THR A 190 -6.91 -12.13 0.10
C THR A 190 -6.05 -11.80 1.31
N VAL A 191 -6.53 -12.20 2.48
CA VAL A 191 -5.74 -12.25 3.71
C VAL A 191 -5.11 -13.64 3.83
N VAL A 192 -3.81 -13.66 4.09
CA VAL A 192 -3.04 -14.87 4.38
C VAL A 192 -2.55 -14.79 5.82
N GLU A 193 -2.87 -15.79 6.62
CA GLU A 193 -2.43 -15.92 8.00
C GLU A 193 -1.44 -17.07 8.13
N HIS A 194 -0.38 -16.85 8.90
CA HIS A 194 0.59 -17.88 9.25
C HIS A 194 0.14 -18.55 10.55
N ALA A 195 -0.57 -19.67 10.44
CA ALA A 195 -1.13 -20.40 11.59
C ALA A 195 -0.38 -21.74 11.79
N GLY A 196 0.51 -21.80 12.79
CA GLY A 196 1.20 -23.05 13.14
C GLY A 196 2.01 -23.69 12.00
N GLY A 197 2.64 -22.91 11.15
CA GLY A 197 3.40 -23.39 9.98
C GLY A 197 2.55 -23.62 8.73
N THR A 198 1.22 -23.42 8.81
CA THR A 198 0.31 -23.55 7.67
C THR A 198 -0.17 -22.19 7.18
N MET A 199 -0.52 -22.13 5.90
CA MET A 199 -1.07 -20.95 5.25
C MET A 199 -2.61 -21.05 5.26
N LYS A 200 -3.26 -20.09 5.90
CA LYS A 200 -4.72 -19.96 5.83
C LYS A 200 -5.09 -18.76 4.98
N LEU A 201 -5.93 -18.95 3.97
CA LEU A 201 -6.37 -17.91 3.04
C LEU A 201 -7.84 -17.56 3.31
N THR A 202 -8.11 -16.24 3.37
CA THR A 202 -9.48 -15.71 3.55
C THR A 202 -9.74 -14.64 2.49
N PRO A 203 -10.72 -14.83 1.57
CA PRO A 203 -11.06 -13.85 0.55
C PRO A 203 -11.85 -12.68 1.15
N HIS A 204 -11.61 -11.46 0.60
CA HIS A 204 -12.24 -10.20 1.04
C HIS A 204 -12.84 -9.36 -0.10
N GLY A 205 -13.18 -10.00 -1.23
CA GLY A 205 -13.85 -9.36 -2.36
C GLY A 205 -12.94 -9.09 -3.55
N ASP A 206 -13.58 -8.69 -4.64
CA ASP A 206 -12.91 -8.50 -5.92
C ASP A 206 -12.12 -7.19 -5.95
N CYS A 207 -10.99 -7.21 -6.65
CA CYS A 207 -10.14 -6.05 -6.85
C CYS A 207 -9.41 -6.15 -8.20
N LYS A 208 -8.79 -5.02 -8.60
CA LYS A 208 -7.95 -4.99 -9.80
C LYS A 208 -6.68 -4.21 -9.53
N PHE A 209 -5.55 -4.88 -9.68
CA PHE A 209 -4.22 -4.33 -9.50
C PHE A 209 -3.34 -4.52 -10.74
N VAL A 210 -2.29 -3.72 -10.83
CA VAL A 210 -1.17 -3.98 -11.75
C VAL A 210 -0.53 -5.33 -11.43
N ARG A 211 0.15 -5.91 -12.42
CA ARG A 211 0.76 -7.24 -12.26
C ARG A 211 1.93 -7.22 -11.27
N LEU A 212 1.96 -8.17 -10.37
CA LEU A 212 3.15 -8.51 -9.61
C LEU A 212 4.13 -9.23 -10.54
N VAL A 213 5.27 -8.61 -10.81
CA VAL A 213 6.27 -9.12 -11.75
C VAL A 213 7.47 -9.66 -11.00
N GLY A 214 7.94 -10.85 -11.38
CA GLY A 214 9.13 -11.47 -10.82
C GLY A 214 9.10 -12.99 -10.81
N LYS A 215 10.17 -13.61 -10.33
CA LYS A 215 10.40 -15.06 -10.36
C LYS A 215 9.24 -15.94 -9.83
N TYR A 216 8.49 -15.43 -8.85
CA TYR A 216 7.40 -16.16 -8.19
C TYR A 216 6.03 -15.53 -8.46
N ALA A 217 5.89 -14.83 -9.58
CA ALA A 217 4.64 -14.23 -10.04
C ALA A 217 4.62 -14.16 -11.58
N TRP A 218 4.10 -13.10 -12.18
CA TRP A 218 4.09 -12.97 -13.63
C TRP A 218 5.48 -12.68 -14.18
N GLU A 219 5.82 -13.30 -15.30
CA GLU A 219 7.03 -12.95 -16.05
C GLU A 219 6.90 -11.56 -16.68
N ASN A 220 8.04 -10.90 -16.93
CA ASN A 220 8.05 -9.71 -17.76
C ASN A 220 7.57 -10.11 -19.16
N GLY A 221 6.45 -9.56 -19.61
CA GLY A 221 5.98 -9.68 -20.99
C GLY A 221 6.82 -8.83 -21.93
#